data_91612697c1929d411df43343a9810c73
#
_entry.id   91612697c1929d411df43343a9810c73
#
_cell.length_a   1.000
_cell.length_b   1.000
_cell.length_c   1.000
_cell.angle_alpha   90.00
_cell.angle_beta   90.00
_cell.angle_gamma   90.00
#
_symmetry.space_group_name_H-M   'P 1'
#
loop_
_entity.id
_entity.type
_entity.pdbx_description
1 polymer ?
#
loop_
_entity_poly.entity_id
_entity_poly.type
_entity_poly.pdbx_seq_one_letter_code
_entity_poly.pdbx_strand_id
1 'polypeptide(L)'
;MPKPQFRFRHYDLKLLRAGSVIEVTLNAVNNVKLMTPANLQRFTELLDYKFMGGTAKRSPIRFSIPESGHWHLVVDAEGHANLAESSVTMINQQTHQAS
;
A
#
# COMPACT_ATOMS: atom_id res chain seq x y z
N MET A 1 -15.62 17.29 -6.29
CA MET A 1 -14.62 16.86 -5.35
C MET A 1 -13.32 16.68 -6.04
N PRO A 2 -12.22 17.13 -5.45
CA PRO A 2 -10.93 16.91 -6.08
C PRO A 2 -10.58 15.42 -6.09
N LYS A 3 -9.87 15.02 -7.09
CA LYS A 3 -9.41 13.65 -7.24
C LYS A 3 -7.96 13.68 -7.70
N PRO A 4 -7.18 12.64 -7.37
CA PRO A 4 -5.83 12.53 -7.91
C PRO A 4 -5.86 12.58 -9.44
N GLN A 5 -4.88 13.29 -10.02
CA GLN A 5 -4.81 13.44 -11.48
C GLN A 5 -4.08 12.28 -12.12
N PHE A 6 -3.63 11.32 -11.37
CA PHE A 6 -2.91 10.16 -11.86
C PHE A 6 -3.71 8.91 -11.54
N ARG A 7 -3.42 7.83 -12.23
CA ARG A 7 -4.11 6.57 -12.00
C ARG A 7 -3.56 5.89 -10.76
N PHE A 8 -4.40 5.19 -10.05
CA PHE A 8 -3.97 4.41 -8.90
C PHE A 8 -4.90 3.22 -8.69
N ARG A 9 -4.36 2.22 -7.99
CA ARG A 9 -5.11 1.05 -7.58
C ARG A 9 -5.07 0.97 -6.06
N HIS A 10 -6.20 0.71 -5.46
CA HIS A 10 -6.34 0.66 -4.01
C HIS A 10 -6.66 -0.77 -3.57
N TYR A 11 -5.93 -1.23 -2.58
CA TYR A 11 -6.18 -2.52 -1.95
C TYR A 11 -6.56 -2.29 -0.50
N ASP A 12 -7.73 -2.81 -0.11
CA ASP A 12 -8.15 -2.76 1.28
C ASP A 12 -7.62 -4.03 1.95
N LEU A 13 -6.63 -3.87 2.81
CA LEU A 13 -5.98 -5.00 3.45
C LEU A 13 -6.70 -5.48 4.70
N LYS A 14 -7.78 -4.78 5.08
CA LYS A 14 -8.58 -5.14 6.26
C LYS A 14 -7.75 -5.04 7.53
N LEU A 15 -8.16 -5.76 8.55
CA LEU A 15 -7.46 -5.72 9.83
C LEU A 15 -6.26 -6.66 9.80
N LEU A 16 -5.12 -6.12 10.13
CA LEU A 16 -3.88 -6.89 10.17
C LEU A 16 -3.20 -6.70 11.52
N ARG A 17 -2.44 -7.69 11.94
CA ARG A 17 -1.69 -7.60 13.19
C ARG A 17 -0.32 -7.04 12.92
N ALA A 18 0.22 -6.33 13.90
CA ALA A 18 1.60 -5.85 13.83
C ALA A 18 2.53 -7.02 13.57
N GLY A 19 3.49 -6.85 12.68
CA GLY A 19 4.41 -7.91 12.31
C GLY A 19 3.97 -8.76 11.15
N SER A 20 2.70 -8.64 10.71
CA SER A 20 2.27 -9.32 9.48
C SER A 20 3.08 -8.76 8.31
N VAL A 21 3.36 -9.60 7.32
CA VAL A 21 4.15 -9.20 6.16
C VAL A 21 3.33 -9.39 4.91
N ILE A 22 3.24 -8.36 4.10
CA ILE A 22 2.59 -8.44 2.80
C ILE A 22 3.65 -8.32 1.70
N GLU A 23 3.39 -8.93 0.56
CA GLU A 23 4.27 -8.86 -0.57
C GLU A 23 3.53 -8.25 -1.75
N VAL A 24 4.12 -7.25 -2.37
CA VAL A 24 3.51 -6.54 -3.48
C VAL A 24 4.32 -6.82 -4.73
N THR A 25 3.65 -7.28 -5.78
CA THR A 25 4.28 -7.57 -7.05
C THR A 25 3.83 -6.55 -8.09
N LEU A 26 4.78 -6.01 -8.85
CA LEU A 26 4.50 -5.02 -9.87
C LEU A 26 5.20 -5.42 -11.17
N ASN A 27 4.61 -5.08 -12.30
CA ASN A 27 5.26 -5.31 -13.58
C ASN A 27 5.94 -4.06 -14.16
N ALA A 28 5.95 -2.97 -13.43
CA ALA A 28 6.63 -1.73 -13.83
C ALA A 28 6.87 -0.87 -12.60
N VAL A 29 7.71 0.16 -12.75
CA VAL A 29 8.00 1.07 -11.63
C VAL A 29 6.80 1.94 -11.36
N ASN A 30 6.33 1.92 -10.13
CA ASN A 30 5.25 2.78 -9.67
C ASN A 30 5.49 3.10 -8.20
N ASN A 31 4.65 3.94 -7.63
CA ASN A 31 4.74 4.26 -6.22
C ASN A 31 3.85 3.30 -5.44
N VAL A 32 4.35 2.78 -4.34
CA VAL A 32 3.59 1.85 -3.50
C VAL A 32 3.53 2.44 -2.11
N LYS A 33 2.33 2.64 -1.59
CA LYS A 33 2.12 3.39 -0.36
C LYS A 33 1.20 2.63 0.57
N LEU A 34 1.69 2.32 1.76
CA LEU A 34 0.90 1.66 2.79
C LEU A 34 0.40 2.75 3.74
N MET A 35 -0.88 2.79 4.01
CA MET A 35 -1.45 3.89 4.78
C MET A 35 -2.66 3.46 5.59
N THR A 36 -2.98 4.27 6.59
CA THR A 36 -4.17 4.07 7.42
C THR A 36 -5.40 4.59 6.71
N PRO A 37 -6.61 4.25 7.17
CA PRO A 37 -7.83 4.75 6.53
C PRO A 37 -7.91 6.28 6.51
N ALA A 38 -7.47 6.94 7.58
CA ALA A 38 -7.51 8.40 7.63
C ALA A 38 -6.60 9.01 6.58
N ASN A 39 -5.42 8.41 6.39
CA ASN A 39 -4.50 8.92 5.37
C ASN A 39 -4.96 8.59 3.95
N LEU A 40 -5.64 7.47 3.76
CA LEU A 40 -6.24 7.16 2.47
C LEU A 40 -7.27 8.21 2.10
N GLN A 41 -8.09 8.62 3.05
CA GLN A 41 -9.08 9.65 2.79
C GLN A 41 -8.40 10.95 2.39
N ARG A 42 -7.33 11.33 3.10
CA ARG A 42 -6.58 12.54 2.76
C ARG A 42 -5.95 12.43 1.37
N PHE A 43 -5.43 11.26 1.03
CA PHE A 43 -4.87 11.02 -0.29
C PHE A 43 -5.92 11.27 -1.38
N THR A 44 -7.12 10.75 -1.22
CA THR A 44 -8.16 10.90 -2.23
C THR A 44 -8.70 12.33 -2.29
N GLU A 45 -8.53 13.11 -1.22
CA GLU A 45 -8.98 14.50 -1.18
C GLU A 45 -7.87 15.49 -1.50
N LEU A 46 -6.70 14.98 -1.91
CA LEU A 46 -5.54 15.81 -2.25
C LEU A 46 -5.05 16.65 -1.09
N LEU A 47 -5.20 16.14 0.13
CA LEU A 47 -4.66 16.75 1.33
C LEU A 47 -3.32 16.10 1.66
N ASP A 48 -2.54 16.73 2.52
CA ASP A 48 -1.30 16.11 2.97
C ASP A 48 -1.62 14.83 3.70
N TYR A 49 -0.88 13.77 3.44
CA TYR A 49 -1.11 12.48 4.05
C TYR A 49 0.22 11.80 4.34
N LYS A 50 0.19 10.83 5.25
CA LYS A 50 1.36 10.06 5.62
C LYS A 50 1.22 8.64 5.10
N PHE A 51 2.34 8.06 4.75
CA PHE A 51 2.37 6.69 4.24
C PHE A 51 3.75 6.09 4.45
N MET A 52 3.82 4.77 4.33
CA MET A 52 5.08 4.05 4.30
C MET A 52 5.28 3.59 2.87
N GLY A 53 6.52 3.64 2.40
CA GLY A 53 6.84 3.19 1.05
C GLY A 53 7.36 4.30 0.19
N GLY A 54 7.01 4.28 -1.08
CA GLY A 54 7.48 5.25 -2.06
C GLY A 54 7.64 4.59 -3.42
N THR A 55 8.56 5.11 -4.22
CA THR A 55 8.79 4.55 -5.55
C THR A 55 9.43 3.18 -5.45
N ALA A 56 8.77 2.19 -6.03
CA ALA A 56 9.27 0.81 -6.05
C ALA A 56 9.97 0.56 -7.36
N LYS A 57 11.29 0.43 -7.31
CA LYS A 57 12.10 0.21 -8.50
C LYS A 57 12.38 -1.25 -8.76
N ARG A 58 11.92 -2.12 -7.89
CA ARG A 58 12.07 -3.57 -8.08
C ARG A 58 10.81 -4.26 -7.57
N SER A 59 10.63 -5.49 -7.94
CA SER A 59 9.48 -6.28 -7.55
C SER A 59 9.95 -7.72 -7.35
N PRO A 60 9.43 -8.44 -6.38
CA PRO A 60 8.43 -7.97 -5.42
C PRO A 60 9.03 -7.13 -4.30
N ILE A 61 8.19 -6.39 -3.60
CA ILE A 61 8.63 -5.68 -2.40
C ILE A 61 7.75 -6.13 -1.24
N ARG A 62 8.26 -5.99 -0.03
CA ARG A 62 7.55 -6.44 1.17
C ARG A 62 7.41 -5.33 2.18
N PHE A 63 6.29 -5.35 2.90
CA PHE A 63 6.05 -4.43 3.99
C PHE A 63 5.72 -5.22 5.23
N SER A 64 6.30 -4.82 6.37
CA SER A 64 5.89 -5.32 7.67
C SER A 64 4.89 -4.35 8.23
N ILE A 65 3.77 -4.83 8.74
CA ILE A 65 2.74 -3.99 9.32
C ILE A 65 3.25 -3.47 10.67
N PRO A 66 3.33 -2.14 10.84
CA PRO A 66 3.96 -1.59 12.05
C PRO A 66 3.09 -1.65 13.29
N GLU A 67 1.78 -1.60 13.13
CA GLU A 67 0.87 -1.65 14.25
C GLU A 67 -0.38 -2.37 13.82
N SER A 68 -1.00 -3.08 14.75
CA SER A 68 -2.28 -3.76 14.46
C SER A 68 -3.35 -2.73 14.14
N GLY A 69 -4.13 -2.98 13.12
CA GLY A 69 -5.20 -2.07 12.71
C GLY A 69 -5.62 -2.32 11.28
N HIS A 70 -6.44 -1.41 10.77
CA HIS A 70 -6.94 -1.49 9.40
C HIS A 70 -5.93 -0.78 8.49
N TRP A 71 -5.50 -1.45 7.44
CA TRP A 71 -4.48 -0.89 6.54
C TRP A 71 -4.95 -0.94 5.09
N HIS A 72 -4.46 0.01 4.32
CA HIS A 72 -4.72 0.11 2.89
C HIS A 72 -3.41 0.22 2.15
N LEU A 73 -3.38 -0.29 0.93
CA LEU A 73 -2.23 -0.14 0.06
C LEU A 73 -2.67 0.55 -1.21
N VAL A 74 -1.92 1.54 -1.64
CA VAL A 74 -2.18 2.24 -2.88
C VAL A 74 -0.96 2.08 -3.78
N VAL A 75 -1.21 1.67 -5.02
CA VAL A 75 -0.19 1.65 -6.06
C VAL A 75 -0.58 2.76 -7.02
N ASP A 76 0.26 3.76 -7.20
CA ASP A 76 -0.09 4.87 -8.06
C ASP A 76 1.00 5.20 -9.08
N ALA A 77 0.57 5.84 -10.15
CA ALA A 77 1.43 6.15 -11.27
C ALA A 77 1.89 7.60 -11.28
N GLU A 78 1.80 8.30 -10.16
CA GLU A 78 2.22 9.70 -10.13
C GLU A 78 3.71 9.81 -10.52
N GLY A 79 4.01 10.58 -11.54
CA GLY A 79 5.38 10.70 -12.03
C GLY A 79 5.81 9.58 -12.96
N HIS A 80 4.88 8.69 -13.34
CA HIS A 80 5.18 7.56 -14.21
C HIS A 80 4.18 7.53 -15.38
N ALA A 81 4.57 6.87 -16.46
CA ALA A 81 3.75 6.89 -17.67
C ALA A 81 2.47 6.07 -17.51
N ASN A 82 2.55 4.92 -16.88
CA ASN A 82 1.42 4.01 -16.81
C ASN A 82 1.28 3.40 -15.43
N LEU A 83 0.07 3.01 -15.09
CA LEU A 83 -0.17 2.28 -13.86
C LEU A 83 0.26 0.84 -14.06
N ALA A 84 1.13 0.36 -13.19
CA ALA A 84 1.62 -1.02 -13.26
C ALA A 84 0.51 -1.99 -12.89
N GLU A 85 0.58 -3.19 -13.44
CA GLU A 85 -0.24 -4.27 -12.94
C GLU A 85 0.38 -4.70 -11.64
N SER A 86 -0.45 -4.99 -10.66
CA SER A 86 0.04 -5.28 -9.32
C SER A 86 -0.80 -6.35 -8.66
N SER A 87 -0.22 -6.98 -7.65
CA SER A 87 -0.95 -7.91 -6.79
C SER A 87 -0.35 -7.84 -5.40
N VAL A 88 -1.14 -8.21 -4.41
CA VAL A 88 -0.72 -8.21 -3.01
C VAL A 88 -1.05 -9.57 -2.41
N THR A 89 -0.06 -10.17 -1.73
CA THR A 89 -0.27 -11.44 -1.04
C THR A 89 0.20 -11.34 0.38
N MET A 90 -0.44 -12.08 1.26
CA MET A 90 0.00 -12.20 2.65
C MET A 90 1.07 -13.25 2.72
N ILE A 91 2.28 -12.87 3.08
CA ILE A 91 3.40 -13.79 3.21
C ILE A 91 3.45 -14.38 4.61
N ASN A 92 3.28 -13.54 5.62
CA ASN A 92 3.35 -14.00 6.99
C ASN A 92 2.31 -13.24 7.80
N GLN A 93 1.33 -13.98 8.32
CA GLN A 93 0.34 -13.36 9.15
C GLN A 93 0.68 -13.64 10.59
N GLN A 94 1.05 -12.62 11.33
CA GLN A 94 1.44 -12.78 12.71
C GLN A 94 0.27 -13.26 13.52
N THR A 95 0.45 -14.37 14.29
CA THR A 95 -0.60 -14.86 15.15
C THR A 95 -0.03 -14.93 16.55
N HIS A 96 -0.94 -14.97 17.52
CA HIS A 96 -0.36 -15.02 18.82
C HIS A 96 -0.15 -16.42 19.21
N GLN A 97 -0.30 -17.35 18.42
CA GLN A 97 -0.04 -18.53 18.65
C GLN A 97 1.22 -18.84 18.69
N ALA A 98 1.82 -18.66 19.14
CA ALA A 98 2.98 -18.69 19.13
C ALA A 98 3.42 -19.80 19.20
N SER A 99 3.42 -20.22 19.15
CA SER A 99 4.03 -21.16 19.19
C SER A 99 4.73 -21.61 19.37
#